data_375560cf7f76f4e36125f2d2ecb25026
#
_entry.id   375560cf7f76f4e36125f2d2ecb25026
#
_cell.length_a   1.000
_cell.length_b   1.000
_cell.length_c   1.000
_cell.angle_alpha   90.00
_cell.angle_beta   90.00
_cell.angle_gamma   90.00
#
_symmetry.space_group_name_H-M   'P 1'
#
loop_
_entity.id
_entity.type
_entity.pdbx_description
1 polymer ?
#
loop_
_entity_poly.entity_id
_entity_poly.type
_entity_poly.pdbx_seq_one_letter_code
_entity_poly.pdbx_strand_id
1 'polypeptide(L)'
;KKPDSTLIVVTADHETGGLSLGRGKYALHLEKLLHQKTTFFAYPRHLAALRREKGSAFSWDVVRQDLKENFGFWDGLELMEAQTERLHKAYEQLVDNSSENKKSLYNSVDPVSYTASQIMDEHSLIGWQSNGHSNGFVGVYAVGVGAEQFAGQIDNTEIPLKIMRAAGWE
;
A
#
# COMPACT_ATOMS: atom_id res chain seq x y z
N LYS A 1 -29.25 9.68 9.53
CA LYS A 1 -30.64 9.26 9.68
C LYS A 1 -31.64 10.42 9.48
N LYS A 2 -31.18 11.47 8.82
CA LYS A 2 -32.01 12.57 8.30
C LYS A 2 -31.60 12.79 6.83
N PRO A 3 -32.03 11.93 5.88
CA PRO A 3 -31.59 11.98 4.50
C PRO A 3 -31.92 13.31 3.82
N ASP A 4 -33.02 13.91 4.21
CA ASP A 4 -33.51 15.18 3.61
C ASP A 4 -32.75 16.42 4.10
N SER A 5 -31.78 16.27 5.02
CA SER A 5 -31.00 17.37 5.59
C SER A 5 -29.51 17.00 5.78
N THR A 6 -29.06 15.91 5.16
CA THR A 6 -27.68 15.46 5.28
C THR A 6 -27.12 15.21 3.89
N LEU A 7 -25.94 15.74 3.62
CA LEU A 7 -25.08 15.41 2.48
C LEU A 7 -23.85 14.68 2.99
N ILE A 8 -23.54 13.53 2.38
CA ILE A 8 -22.29 12.80 2.61
C ILE A 8 -21.52 12.80 1.30
N VAL A 9 -20.30 13.31 1.33
CA VAL A 9 -19.36 13.27 0.20
C VAL A 9 -18.13 12.50 0.62
N VAL A 10 -17.73 11.52 -0.18
CA VAL A 10 -16.54 10.71 0.02
C VAL A 10 -15.65 10.84 -1.21
N THR A 11 -14.43 11.28 -1.01
CA THR A 11 -13.42 11.40 -2.06
C THR A 11 -12.03 11.23 -1.45
N ALA A 12 -10.99 11.28 -2.27
CA ALA A 12 -9.60 11.39 -1.84
C ALA A 12 -9.01 12.71 -2.34
N ASP A 13 -7.92 13.14 -1.72
CA ASP A 13 -7.17 14.34 -2.10
C ASP A 13 -6.39 14.13 -3.41
N HIS A 14 -5.94 12.90 -3.68
CA HIS A 14 -5.24 12.51 -4.92
C HIS A 14 -5.31 10.99 -5.12
N GLU A 15 -4.94 10.56 -6.30
CA GLU A 15 -4.69 9.15 -6.61
C GLU A 15 -3.35 8.72 -5.99
N THR A 16 -3.22 7.45 -5.65
CA THR A 16 -2.03 6.90 -4.99
C THR A 16 -1.54 5.66 -5.74
N GLY A 17 -0.45 5.83 -6.48
CA GLY A 17 0.34 4.74 -7.05
C GLY A 17 -0.21 4.04 -8.28
N GLY A 18 -1.36 4.45 -8.83
CA GLY A 18 -1.93 3.79 -10.00
C GLY A 18 -2.34 2.35 -9.71
N LEU A 19 -3.08 2.14 -8.60
CA LEU A 19 -3.57 0.82 -8.20
C LEU A 19 -4.33 0.12 -9.33
N SER A 20 -3.90 -1.09 -9.68
CA SER A 20 -4.65 -1.98 -10.56
C SER A 20 -4.95 -3.31 -9.88
N LEU A 21 -6.13 -3.86 -10.12
CA LEU A 21 -6.57 -5.14 -9.61
C LEU A 21 -6.53 -6.18 -10.74
N GLY A 22 -6.02 -7.38 -10.45
CA GLY A 22 -5.89 -8.46 -11.43
C GLY A 22 -4.68 -8.33 -12.35
N ARG A 23 -3.52 -7.94 -11.82
CA ARG A 23 -2.27 -7.77 -12.57
C ARG A 23 -1.90 -9.02 -13.38
N GLY A 24 -1.91 -8.91 -14.71
CA GLY A 24 -1.46 -9.94 -15.66
C GLY A 24 -2.41 -11.13 -15.82
N LYS A 25 -3.47 -11.24 -15.02
CA LYS A 25 -4.50 -12.29 -15.11
C LYS A 25 -5.86 -11.71 -14.73
N TYR A 26 -6.94 -12.32 -15.24
CA TYR A 26 -8.31 -11.99 -14.82
C TYR A 26 -8.66 -12.67 -13.48
N ALA A 27 -7.81 -12.43 -12.48
CA ALA A 27 -7.95 -13.01 -11.14
C ALA A 27 -7.48 -12.02 -10.10
N LEU A 28 -7.97 -12.15 -8.87
CA LEU A 28 -7.60 -11.35 -7.71
C LEU A 28 -7.63 -12.25 -6.49
N HIS A 29 -6.57 -12.22 -5.70
CA HIS A 29 -6.38 -13.10 -4.55
C HIS A 29 -6.19 -12.30 -3.27
N LEU A 30 -7.18 -11.46 -2.92
CA LEU A 30 -7.12 -10.61 -1.71
C LEU A 30 -7.03 -11.41 -0.40
N GLU A 31 -7.48 -12.66 -0.39
CA GLU A 31 -7.33 -13.57 0.74
C GLU A 31 -5.87 -13.79 1.13
N LYS A 32 -4.94 -13.63 0.18
CA LYS A 32 -3.49 -13.74 0.44
C LYS A 32 -2.97 -12.64 1.36
N LEU A 33 -3.58 -11.46 1.32
CA LEU A 33 -3.24 -10.35 2.20
C LEU A 33 -3.56 -10.61 3.68
N LEU A 34 -4.40 -11.59 3.99
CA LEU A 34 -4.71 -11.97 5.38
C LEU A 34 -3.50 -12.56 6.12
N HIS A 35 -2.47 -13.01 5.40
CA HIS A 35 -1.23 -13.48 6.00
C HIS A 35 -0.31 -12.31 6.44
N GLN A 36 -0.52 -11.11 5.91
CA GLN A 36 0.27 -9.94 6.24
C GLN A 36 -0.20 -9.32 7.55
N LYS A 37 0.68 -9.25 8.55
CA LYS A 37 0.40 -8.70 9.89
C LYS A 37 0.98 -7.29 10.08
N THR A 38 1.75 -6.80 9.14
CA THR A 38 2.43 -5.51 9.20
C THR A 38 2.24 -4.75 7.89
N THR A 39 2.46 -3.44 7.92
CA THR A 39 2.38 -2.62 6.71
C THR A 39 3.77 -2.38 6.11
N PHE A 40 3.81 -2.07 4.82
CA PHE A 40 4.99 -1.61 4.11
C PHE A 40 5.72 -0.45 4.84
N PHE A 41 5.00 0.40 5.56
CA PHE A 41 5.58 1.52 6.31
C PHE A 41 6.03 1.16 7.74
N ALA A 42 5.42 0.14 8.34
CA ALA A 42 5.76 -0.26 9.71
C ALA A 42 6.94 -1.25 9.75
N TYR A 43 7.01 -2.16 8.79
CA TYR A 43 7.99 -3.23 8.76
C TYR A 43 9.45 -2.75 8.74
N PRO A 44 9.85 -1.68 8.01
CA PRO A 44 11.23 -1.17 8.06
C PRO A 44 11.70 -0.81 9.48
N ARG A 45 10.81 -0.25 10.30
CA ARG A 45 11.13 0.09 11.69
C ARG A 45 11.28 -1.16 12.55
N HIS A 46 10.42 -2.14 12.35
CA HIS A 46 10.49 -3.44 13.01
C HIS A 46 11.80 -4.15 12.67
N LEU A 47 12.14 -4.25 11.39
CA LEU A 47 13.36 -4.91 10.91
C LEU A 47 14.63 -4.20 11.42
N ALA A 48 14.64 -2.88 11.47
CA ALA A 48 15.73 -2.12 12.05
C ALA A 48 15.88 -2.36 13.57
N ALA A 49 14.78 -2.53 14.29
CA ALA A 49 14.80 -2.88 15.71
C ALA A 49 15.32 -4.32 15.91
N LEU A 50 14.86 -5.27 15.10
CA LEU A 50 15.34 -6.65 15.10
C LEU A 50 16.84 -6.73 14.82
N ARG A 51 17.35 -5.98 13.84
CA ARG A 51 18.78 -5.90 13.53
C ARG A 51 19.60 -5.40 14.72
N ARG A 52 19.10 -4.39 15.44
CA ARG A 52 19.78 -3.89 16.66
C ARG A 52 19.76 -4.90 17.80
N GLU A 53 18.62 -5.57 18.01
CA GLU A 53 18.45 -6.59 19.04
C GLU A 53 19.41 -7.77 18.82
N LYS A 54 19.48 -8.28 17.58
CA LYS A 54 20.29 -9.44 17.25
C LYS A 54 21.78 -9.14 17.10
N GLY A 55 22.14 -7.89 16.80
CA GLY A 55 23.55 -7.51 16.62
C GLY A 55 24.28 -8.42 15.65
N SER A 56 25.36 -9.06 16.07
CA SER A 56 26.14 -10.01 15.26
C SER A 56 25.40 -11.30 14.90
N ALA A 57 24.31 -11.63 15.58
CA ALA A 57 23.47 -12.80 15.27
C ALA A 57 22.39 -12.48 14.23
N PHE A 58 22.32 -11.25 13.72
CA PHE A 58 21.39 -10.88 12.64
C PHE A 58 21.80 -11.57 11.34
N SER A 59 21.10 -12.63 10.99
CA SER A 59 21.40 -13.51 9.86
C SER A 59 20.20 -13.65 8.92
N TRP A 60 20.42 -14.25 7.75
CA TRP A 60 19.34 -14.58 6.83
C TRP A 60 18.26 -15.44 7.50
N ASP A 61 18.64 -16.43 8.29
CA ASP A 61 17.66 -17.29 8.96
C ASP A 61 16.77 -16.52 9.94
N VAL A 62 17.33 -15.53 10.64
CA VAL A 62 16.57 -14.63 11.52
C VAL A 62 15.56 -13.82 10.71
N VAL A 63 16.01 -13.20 9.61
CA VAL A 63 15.13 -12.40 8.74
C VAL A 63 14.09 -13.26 8.05
N ARG A 64 14.46 -14.46 7.60
CA ARG A 64 13.54 -15.42 6.99
C ARG A 64 12.44 -15.85 7.96
N GLN A 65 12.80 -16.13 9.20
CA GLN A 65 11.80 -16.46 10.23
C GLN A 65 10.87 -15.28 10.52
N ASP A 66 11.41 -14.07 10.60
CA ASP A 66 10.63 -12.87 10.82
C ASP A 66 9.67 -12.56 9.65
N LEU A 67 10.12 -12.75 8.40
CA LEU A 67 9.28 -12.65 7.21
C LEU A 67 8.15 -13.70 7.20
N LYS A 68 8.44 -14.92 7.66
CA LYS A 68 7.44 -15.96 7.83
C LYS A 68 6.35 -15.51 8.82
N GLU A 69 6.72 -14.94 9.94
CA GLU A 69 5.80 -14.51 10.99
C GLU A 69 4.95 -13.29 10.58
N ASN A 70 5.54 -12.36 9.83
CA ASN A 70 4.91 -11.08 9.48
C ASN A 70 4.16 -11.09 8.15
N PHE A 71 4.54 -11.96 7.21
CA PHE A 71 3.94 -12.04 5.86
C PHE A 71 3.39 -13.42 5.51
N GLY A 72 3.62 -14.44 6.35
CA GLY A 72 3.21 -15.81 6.08
C GLY A 72 4.02 -16.52 4.99
N PHE A 73 5.18 -15.96 4.61
CA PHE A 73 6.05 -16.56 3.60
C PHE A 73 6.57 -17.91 4.04
N TRP A 74 6.60 -18.90 3.12
CA TRP A 74 6.99 -20.31 3.35
C TRP A 74 6.11 -21.07 4.36
N ASP A 75 4.95 -20.52 4.71
CA ASP A 75 3.99 -21.16 5.60
C ASP A 75 2.57 -21.10 5.03
N GLY A 76 1.90 -19.95 5.12
CA GLY A 76 0.59 -19.70 4.49
C GLY A 76 0.69 -19.31 3.03
N LEU A 77 1.84 -18.79 2.59
CA LEU A 77 2.16 -18.43 1.20
C LEU A 77 3.41 -19.21 0.76
N GLU A 78 3.23 -20.10 -0.22
CA GLU A 78 4.38 -20.76 -0.87
C GLU A 78 5.08 -19.78 -1.80
N LEU A 79 6.38 -19.54 -1.55
CA LEU A 79 7.22 -18.72 -2.41
C LEU A 79 7.91 -19.58 -3.48
N MET A 80 7.96 -19.06 -4.70
CA MET A 80 8.83 -19.60 -5.74
C MET A 80 10.30 -19.40 -5.35
N GLU A 81 11.18 -20.26 -5.85
CA GLU A 81 12.63 -20.15 -5.61
C GLU A 81 13.16 -18.75 -5.97
N ALA A 82 12.77 -18.22 -7.13
CA ALA A 82 13.16 -16.88 -7.57
C ALA A 82 12.68 -15.75 -6.60
N GLN A 83 11.55 -15.91 -5.91
CA GLN A 83 11.09 -14.96 -4.90
C GLN A 83 11.94 -15.05 -3.63
N THR A 84 12.30 -16.27 -3.22
CA THR A 84 13.21 -16.50 -2.09
C THR A 84 14.59 -15.92 -2.37
N GLU A 85 15.15 -16.12 -3.57
CA GLU A 85 16.42 -15.53 -3.99
C GLU A 85 16.39 -14.00 -3.99
N ARG A 86 15.29 -13.39 -4.45
CA ARG A 86 15.10 -11.92 -4.40
C ARG A 86 15.15 -11.41 -2.97
N LEU A 87 14.51 -12.09 -2.02
CA LEU A 87 14.53 -11.70 -0.60
C LEU A 87 15.92 -11.89 0.00
N HIS A 88 16.61 -12.98 -0.32
CA HIS A 88 17.98 -13.20 0.15
C HIS A 88 18.93 -12.12 -0.36
N LYS A 89 18.88 -11.80 -1.65
CA LYS A 89 19.66 -10.71 -2.24
C LYS A 89 19.33 -9.35 -1.60
N ALA A 90 18.08 -9.10 -1.30
CA ALA A 90 17.66 -7.88 -0.60
C ALA A 90 18.22 -7.83 0.84
N TYR A 91 18.30 -8.97 1.52
CA TYR A 91 18.96 -9.09 2.82
C TYR A 91 20.47 -8.79 2.72
N GLU A 92 21.18 -9.36 1.74
CA GLU A 92 22.60 -9.07 1.51
C GLU A 92 22.83 -7.57 1.29
N GLN A 93 22.01 -6.94 0.44
CA GLN A 93 22.06 -5.49 0.21
C GLN A 93 21.80 -4.67 1.49
N LEU A 94 20.90 -5.13 2.36
CA LEU A 94 20.63 -4.48 3.64
C LEU A 94 21.83 -4.59 4.59
N VAL A 95 22.47 -5.76 4.67
CA VAL A 95 23.62 -6.00 5.56
C VAL A 95 24.85 -5.21 5.13
N ASP A 96 25.14 -5.25 3.84
CA ASP A 96 26.32 -4.60 3.24
C ASP A 96 26.14 -3.08 3.09
N ASN A 97 24.95 -2.55 3.38
CA ASN A 97 24.56 -1.17 3.07
C ASN A 97 24.88 -0.78 1.60
N SER A 98 24.88 -1.77 0.69
CA SER A 98 25.27 -1.61 -0.71
C SER A 98 24.17 -1.05 -1.61
N SER A 99 22.96 -0.94 -1.08
CA SER A 99 21.83 -0.34 -1.79
C SER A 99 21.35 0.92 -1.13
N GLU A 100 20.96 1.90 -1.95
CA GLU A 100 20.16 3.00 -1.44
C GLU A 100 18.77 2.48 -1.08
N ASN A 101 18.25 2.95 0.06
CA ASN A 101 16.85 2.70 0.42
C ASN A 101 15.92 3.22 -0.66
N LYS A 102 14.91 2.44 -1.02
CA LYS A 102 13.87 2.91 -1.94
C LYS A 102 13.09 4.04 -1.30
N LYS A 103 13.16 5.21 -1.93
CA LYS A 103 12.41 6.38 -1.48
C LYS A 103 10.99 6.30 -2.02
N SER A 104 10.01 6.36 -1.12
CA SER A 104 8.67 6.81 -1.44
C SER A 104 8.56 8.31 -1.17
N LEU A 105 7.44 8.94 -1.53
CA LEU A 105 7.23 10.37 -1.29
C LEU A 105 7.40 10.75 0.20
N TYR A 106 7.10 9.82 1.12
CA TYR A 106 7.04 10.08 2.56
C TYR A 106 8.00 9.25 3.40
N ASN A 107 8.60 8.20 2.84
CA ASN A 107 9.45 7.27 3.59
C ASN A 107 10.58 6.70 2.76
N SER A 108 11.64 6.33 3.47
CA SER A 108 12.71 5.49 2.95
C SER A 108 12.45 4.05 3.39
N VAL A 109 12.45 3.13 2.44
CA VAL A 109 12.14 1.72 2.69
C VAL A 109 13.35 0.89 2.34
N ASP A 110 13.75 0.01 3.26
CA ASP A 110 14.87 -0.89 3.06
C ASP A 110 14.59 -1.94 1.98
N PRO A 111 15.63 -2.57 1.40
CA PRO A 111 15.46 -3.53 0.31
C PRO A 111 14.58 -4.74 0.66
N VAL A 112 14.68 -5.25 1.88
CA VAL A 112 13.91 -6.44 2.33
C VAL A 112 12.42 -6.11 2.41
N SER A 113 12.07 -5.00 3.08
CA SER A 113 10.70 -4.54 3.23
C SER A 113 10.06 -4.23 1.87
N TYR A 114 10.81 -3.60 0.97
CA TYR A 114 10.36 -3.31 -0.38
C TYR A 114 10.09 -4.59 -1.18
N THR A 115 11.03 -5.54 -1.14
CA THR A 115 10.90 -6.82 -1.86
C THR A 115 9.75 -7.65 -1.30
N ALA A 116 9.57 -7.67 0.02
CA ALA A 116 8.45 -8.37 0.66
C ALA A 116 7.09 -7.81 0.20
N SER A 117 6.94 -6.48 0.13
CA SER A 117 5.69 -5.88 -0.37
C SER A 117 5.42 -6.25 -1.83
N GLN A 118 6.45 -6.22 -2.69
CA GLN A 118 6.29 -6.63 -4.09
C GLN A 118 5.84 -8.10 -4.24
N ILE A 119 6.36 -8.99 -3.40
CA ILE A 119 5.96 -10.41 -3.39
C ILE A 119 4.50 -10.57 -2.92
N MET A 120 4.07 -9.80 -1.93
CA MET A 120 2.66 -9.78 -1.52
C MET A 120 1.75 -9.30 -2.66
N ASP A 121 2.15 -8.25 -3.38
CA ASP A 121 1.44 -7.75 -4.56
C ASP A 121 1.36 -8.81 -5.68
N GLU A 122 2.45 -9.54 -5.93
CA GLU A 122 2.49 -10.65 -6.89
C GLU A 122 1.52 -11.77 -6.51
N HIS A 123 1.46 -12.16 -5.23
CA HIS A 123 0.55 -13.21 -4.74
C HIS A 123 -0.91 -12.77 -4.75
N SER A 124 -1.20 -11.52 -4.44
CA SER A 124 -2.56 -10.98 -4.45
C SER A 124 -3.05 -10.54 -5.83
N LEU A 125 -2.16 -10.51 -6.83
CA LEU A 125 -2.39 -9.98 -8.18
C LEU A 125 -2.81 -8.50 -8.17
N ILE A 126 -2.26 -7.74 -7.22
CA ILE A 126 -2.34 -6.28 -7.19
C ILE A 126 -1.17 -5.69 -7.97
N GLY A 127 -1.41 -4.61 -8.68
CA GLY A 127 -0.38 -3.86 -9.38
C GLY A 127 -0.32 -2.41 -8.94
N TRP A 128 0.88 -1.86 -8.87
CA TRP A 128 1.15 -0.45 -8.64
C TRP A 128 2.05 0.08 -9.73
N GLN A 129 1.74 1.25 -10.26
CA GLN A 129 2.55 1.91 -11.28
C GLN A 129 3.72 2.68 -10.66
N SER A 130 3.51 3.25 -9.48
CA SER A 130 4.51 4.05 -8.76
C SER A 130 4.45 3.81 -7.25
N ASN A 131 5.48 4.29 -6.54
CA ASN A 131 5.53 4.26 -5.07
C ASN A 131 5.05 5.58 -4.44
N GLY A 132 4.32 6.40 -5.18
CA GLY A 132 3.85 7.70 -4.73
C GLY A 132 2.54 8.09 -5.39
N HIS A 133 2.27 9.38 -5.45
CA HIS A 133 1.08 9.89 -6.13
C HIS A 133 1.17 9.68 -7.63
N SER A 134 0.04 9.46 -8.28
CA SER A 134 -0.08 9.46 -9.72
C SER A 134 -1.03 10.57 -10.18
N ASN A 135 -1.03 10.84 -11.47
CA ASN A 135 -1.92 11.83 -12.10
C ASN A 135 -3.26 11.20 -12.53
N GLY A 136 -3.74 10.18 -11.78
CA GLY A 136 -5.00 9.53 -12.03
C GLY A 136 -6.18 10.30 -11.43
N PHE A 137 -7.37 10.03 -11.96
CA PHE A 137 -8.61 10.51 -11.35
C PHE A 137 -8.94 9.76 -10.06
N VAL A 138 -9.58 10.45 -9.14
CA VAL A 138 -10.16 9.85 -7.93
C VAL A 138 -11.68 9.85 -8.02
N GLY A 139 -12.31 8.82 -7.47
CA GLY A 139 -13.76 8.76 -7.39
C GLY A 139 -14.31 9.78 -6.40
N VAL A 140 -15.42 10.42 -6.77
CA VAL A 140 -16.23 11.24 -5.87
C VAL A 140 -17.58 10.55 -5.74
N TYR A 141 -17.98 10.27 -4.50
CA TYR A 141 -19.23 9.61 -4.18
C TYR A 141 -20.04 10.53 -3.28
N ALA A 142 -21.28 10.82 -3.65
CA ALA A 142 -22.14 11.66 -2.86
C ALA A 142 -23.52 11.02 -2.67
N VAL A 143 -24.11 11.21 -1.51
CA VAL A 143 -25.47 10.75 -1.19
C VAL A 143 -26.15 11.74 -0.25
N GLY A 144 -27.43 11.94 -0.47
CA GLY A 144 -28.26 12.86 0.31
C GLY A 144 -28.61 14.15 -0.43
N VAL A 145 -28.98 15.19 0.31
CA VAL A 145 -29.42 16.47 -0.27
C VAL A 145 -28.28 17.14 -1.04
N GLY A 146 -28.53 17.54 -2.30
CA GLY A 146 -27.52 18.19 -3.16
C GLY A 146 -26.47 17.24 -3.76
N ALA A 147 -26.62 15.91 -3.62
CA ALA A 147 -25.68 14.92 -4.13
C ALA A 147 -25.53 14.97 -5.65
N GLU A 148 -26.58 15.37 -6.39
CA GLU A 148 -26.59 15.52 -7.84
C GLU A 148 -25.55 16.51 -8.36
N GLN A 149 -25.09 17.45 -7.54
CA GLN A 149 -24.06 18.43 -7.88
C GLN A 149 -22.68 17.80 -8.07
N PHE A 150 -22.46 16.58 -7.57
CA PHE A 150 -21.19 15.87 -7.63
C PHE A 150 -21.12 14.85 -8.77
N ALA A 151 -22.10 14.86 -9.67
CA ALA A 151 -22.09 14.00 -10.85
C ALA A 151 -21.12 14.50 -11.92
N GLY A 152 -20.57 13.55 -12.69
CA GLY A 152 -19.65 13.84 -13.79
C GLY A 152 -18.21 14.06 -13.36
N GLN A 153 -17.42 14.72 -14.21
CA GLN A 153 -16.04 15.09 -13.94
C GLN A 153 -16.02 16.52 -13.40
N ILE A 154 -15.44 16.69 -12.25
CA ILE A 154 -15.34 17.98 -11.55
C ILE A 154 -13.86 18.25 -11.17
N ASP A 155 -13.50 19.51 -11.07
CA ASP A 155 -12.23 19.93 -10.50
C ASP A 155 -12.29 19.83 -8.96
N ASN A 156 -11.19 19.47 -8.31
CA ASN A 156 -11.17 19.35 -6.84
C ASN A 156 -11.47 20.69 -6.13
N THR A 157 -11.14 21.82 -6.76
CA THR A 157 -11.44 23.16 -6.26
C THR A 157 -12.94 23.49 -6.27
N GLU A 158 -13.75 22.77 -7.04
CA GLU A 158 -15.20 22.93 -7.06
C GLU A 158 -15.91 22.24 -5.89
N ILE A 159 -15.27 21.23 -5.28
CA ILE A 159 -15.88 20.43 -4.19
C ILE A 159 -16.37 21.31 -3.04
N PRO A 160 -15.57 22.22 -2.46
CA PRO A 160 -16.04 23.08 -1.38
C PRO A 160 -17.18 24.01 -1.82
N LEU A 161 -17.16 24.52 -3.05
CA LEU A 161 -18.21 25.37 -3.57
C LEU A 161 -19.55 24.62 -3.73
N LYS A 162 -19.49 23.36 -4.19
CA LYS A 162 -20.65 22.48 -4.30
C LYS A 162 -21.22 22.12 -2.91
N ILE A 163 -20.38 21.90 -1.92
CA ILE A 163 -20.79 21.70 -0.53
C ILE A 163 -21.50 22.94 0.01
N MET A 164 -20.95 24.13 -0.19
CA MET A 164 -21.55 25.39 0.25
C MET A 164 -22.93 25.61 -0.37
N ARG A 165 -23.07 25.38 -1.68
CA ARG A 165 -24.37 25.46 -2.37
C ARG A 165 -25.38 24.47 -1.83
N ALA A 166 -24.97 23.20 -1.63
CA ALA A 166 -25.85 22.19 -1.07
C ALA A 166 -26.29 22.50 0.36
N ALA A 167 -25.48 23.24 1.13
CA ALA A 167 -25.77 23.69 2.48
C ALA A 167 -26.56 25.01 2.53
N GLY A 168 -26.77 25.69 1.39
CA GLY A 168 -27.37 27.01 1.35
C GLY A 168 -26.55 28.12 2.01
N TRP A 169 -25.21 27.99 1.94
CA TRP A 169 -24.25 28.94 2.51
C TRP A 169 -23.73 29.90 1.42
N GLU A 170 -24.61 30.60 0.75
CA GLU A 170 -24.24 31.63 -0.22
C GLU A 170 -23.97 32.98 0.46
#